data_7cafbbde96affce7a34b7280398bff06
#
_entry.id   7cafbbde96affce7a34b7280398bff06
#
_cell.length_a   1.000
_cell.length_b   1.000
_cell.length_c   1.000
_cell.angle_alpha   90.00
_cell.angle_beta   90.00
_cell.angle_gamma   90.00
#
_symmetry.space_group_name_H-M   'P 1'
#
loop_
_entity.id
_entity.type
_entity.pdbx_description
1 polymer ?
#
loop_
_entity_poly.entity_id
_entity_poly.type
_entity_poly.pdbx_seq_one_letter_code
_entity_poly.pdbx_strand_id
1 'polypeptide(L)'
;MTRVVGCELCELSSVATPSTVVDNDEFIVILVDDANYPGFARVIWKDHVREVSDLADADRLLLNDAVWKLELAVREVMQPLKVNVASLGNVVPHLHWHVIPRYADDAHFPAPVWAQAQRTTDEAVLAARRKLVPKLAEAIARRFASR
;
A
#
# COMPACT_ATOMS: atom_id res chain seq x y z
N MET A 1 -19.02 7.68 10.36
CA MET A 1 -18.07 6.69 9.82
C MET A 1 -18.52 5.29 10.21
N THR A 2 -18.72 4.42 9.25
CA THR A 2 -19.16 3.04 9.49
C THR A 2 -17.97 2.16 9.86
N ARG A 3 -18.15 1.36 10.90
CA ARG A 3 -17.17 0.36 11.34
C ARG A 3 -17.87 -0.97 11.55
N VAL A 4 -17.12 -2.04 11.27
CA VAL A 4 -17.63 -3.42 11.47
C VAL A 4 -16.76 -4.11 12.51
N VAL A 5 -17.37 -4.62 13.55
CA VAL A 5 -16.70 -5.39 14.60
C VAL A 5 -16.08 -6.65 13.98
N GLY A 6 -14.82 -6.91 14.30
CA GLY A 6 -14.10 -8.05 13.74
C GLY A 6 -13.45 -7.79 12.38
N CYS A 7 -13.66 -6.60 11.79
CA CYS A 7 -12.97 -6.22 10.56
C CYS A 7 -11.55 -5.77 10.90
N GLU A 8 -10.58 -6.51 10.39
CA GLU A 8 -9.16 -6.27 10.61
C GLU A 8 -8.73 -4.86 10.16
N LEU A 9 -9.25 -4.38 9.04
CA LEU A 9 -8.88 -3.06 8.51
C LEU A 9 -9.62 -1.92 9.20
N CYS A 10 -10.83 -2.15 9.75
CA CYS A 10 -11.47 -1.18 10.62
C CYS A 10 -10.62 -0.95 11.88
N GLU A 11 -10.07 -2.03 12.44
CA GLU A 11 -9.21 -1.96 13.62
C GLU A 11 -7.88 -1.28 13.29
N LEU A 12 -7.22 -1.71 12.23
CA LEU A 12 -5.94 -1.18 11.79
C LEU A 12 -6.00 0.32 11.49
N SER A 13 -7.08 0.79 10.89
CA SER A 13 -7.24 2.19 10.52
C SER A 13 -7.71 3.09 11.66
N SER A 14 -8.04 2.52 12.83
CA SER A 14 -8.55 3.29 13.97
C SER A 14 -7.45 3.88 14.85
N VAL A 15 -6.27 3.29 14.84
CA VAL A 15 -5.13 3.71 15.68
C VAL A 15 -3.85 3.65 14.85
N ALA A 16 -3.06 4.72 14.87
CA ALA A 16 -1.76 4.73 14.19
C ALA A 16 -0.84 3.68 14.80
N THR A 17 -0.11 2.97 13.95
CA THR A 17 0.89 1.97 14.33
C THR A 17 2.26 2.40 13.79
N PRO A 18 3.37 1.70 14.15
CA PRO A 18 4.67 2.01 13.55
C PRO A 18 4.69 1.90 12.02
N SER A 19 3.77 1.15 11.42
CA SER A 19 3.64 1.01 9.97
C SER A 19 2.87 2.16 9.31
N THR A 20 2.17 2.99 10.07
CA THR A 20 1.35 4.09 9.56
C THR A 20 2.23 5.26 9.17
N VAL A 21 2.16 5.67 7.90
CA VAL A 21 2.95 6.79 7.36
C VAL A 21 2.08 8.03 7.16
N VAL A 22 0.81 7.83 6.81
CA VAL A 22 -0.19 8.91 6.65
C VAL A 22 -1.44 8.51 7.42
N ASP A 23 -1.99 9.45 8.16
CA ASP A 23 -3.25 9.26 8.89
C ASP A 23 -4.04 10.56 8.82
N ASN A 24 -5.18 10.52 8.15
CA ASN A 24 -6.09 11.67 8.06
C ASN A 24 -7.53 11.22 8.33
N ASP A 25 -8.51 12.09 8.09
CA ASP A 25 -9.91 11.79 8.42
C ASP A 25 -10.50 10.68 7.55
N GLU A 26 -10.02 10.51 6.32
CA GLU A 26 -10.63 9.63 5.33
C GLU A 26 -9.90 8.31 5.14
N PHE A 27 -8.56 8.30 5.22
CA PHE A 27 -7.77 7.10 4.97
C PHE A 27 -6.47 7.09 5.77
N ILE A 28 -5.83 5.93 5.77
CA ILE A 28 -4.44 5.78 6.21
C ILE A 28 -3.59 5.21 5.07
N VAL A 29 -2.29 5.49 5.12
CA VAL A 29 -1.29 4.82 4.27
C VAL A 29 -0.35 4.07 5.20
N ILE A 30 -0.14 2.80 4.93
CA ILE A 30 0.76 1.95 5.70
C ILE A 30 1.84 1.34 4.82
N LEU A 31 2.98 1.05 5.43
CA LEU A 31 4.00 0.19 4.84
C LEU A 31 3.78 -1.22 5.35
N VAL A 32 3.82 -2.18 4.43
CA VAL A 32 3.61 -3.59 4.75
C VAL A 32 4.95 -4.24 5.07
N ASP A 33 5.03 -4.95 6.18
CA ASP A 33 6.22 -5.71 6.55
C ASP A 33 6.21 -7.06 5.81
N ASP A 34 6.64 -7.04 4.56
CA ASP A 34 6.77 -8.22 3.72
C ASP A 34 8.25 -8.42 3.39
N ALA A 35 8.79 -9.56 3.80
CA ALA A 35 10.22 -9.86 3.65
C ALA A 35 10.67 -9.86 2.19
N ASN A 36 9.80 -10.25 1.25
CA ASN A 36 10.11 -10.34 -0.16
C ASN A 36 9.86 -9.03 -0.92
N TYR A 37 9.11 -8.11 -0.33
CA TYR A 37 8.68 -6.88 -0.99
C TYR A 37 8.88 -5.64 -0.11
N PRO A 38 10.14 -5.27 0.20
CA PRO A 38 10.39 -3.99 0.86
C PRO A 38 9.80 -2.84 0.03
N GLY A 39 9.06 -1.95 0.68
CA GLY A 39 8.38 -0.84 -0.01
C GLY A 39 6.96 -1.14 -0.47
N PHE A 40 6.46 -2.34 -0.19
CA PHE A 40 5.03 -2.66 -0.37
C PHE A 40 4.20 -1.76 0.55
N ALA A 41 3.20 -1.09 -0.01
CA ALA A 41 2.38 -0.13 0.74
C ALA A 41 0.90 -0.34 0.43
N ARG A 42 0.05 0.17 1.33
CA ARG A 42 -1.41 0.14 1.14
C ARG A 42 -2.03 1.48 1.47
N VAL A 43 -3.08 1.82 0.73
CA VAL A 43 -4.03 2.88 1.10
C VAL A 43 -5.28 2.19 1.62
N ILE A 44 -5.69 2.51 2.83
CA ILE A 44 -6.86 1.89 3.48
C ILE A 44 -7.87 2.99 3.76
N TRP A 45 -9.06 2.87 3.18
CA TRP A 45 -10.16 3.80 3.45
C TRP A 45 -10.68 3.54 4.86
N LYS A 46 -10.98 4.58 5.62
CA LYS A 46 -11.37 4.40 7.03
C LYS A 46 -12.80 3.93 7.20
N ASP A 47 -13.72 4.52 6.46
CA ASP A 47 -15.12 4.11 6.50
C ASP A 47 -15.26 2.70 5.92
N HIS A 48 -16.01 1.83 6.58
CA HIS A 48 -16.17 0.46 6.10
C HIS A 48 -17.11 0.43 4.89
N VAL A 49 -16.54 0.42 3.71
CA VAL A 49 -17.22 0.14 2.46
C VAL A 49 -16.47 -0.98 1.75
N ARG A 50 -17.14 -1.69 0.86
CA ARG A 50 -16.55 -2.83 0.14
C ARG A 50 -15.96 -2.42 -1.19
N GLU A 51 -16.63 -1.53 -1.90
CA GLU A 51 -16.31 -1.21 -3.30
C GLU A 51 -16.08 0.28 -3.49
N VAL A 52 -15.26 0.63 -4.49
CA VAL A 52 -15.06 2.03 -4.88
C VAL A 52 -16.38 2.70 -5.23
N SER A 53 -17.28 1.97 -5.86
CA SER A 53 -18.59 2.47 -6.25
C SER A 53 -19.52 2.81 -5.08
N ASP A 54 -19.18 2.37 -3.86
CA ASP A 54 -19.92 2.75 -2.64
C ASP A 54 -19.56 4.15 -2.15
N LEU A 55 -18.48 4.74 -2.68
CA LEU A 55 -18.01 6.07 -2.28
C LEU A 55 -18.76 7.18 -3.03
N ALA A 56 -18.94 8.31 -2.36
CA ALA A 56 -19.33 9.55 -3.02
C ALA A 56 -18.24 9.98 -4.02
N ASP A 57 -18.61 10.78 -5.02
CA ASP A 57 -17.70 11.19 -6.09
C ASP A 57 -16.43 11.88 -5.55
N ALA A 58 -16.58 12.78 -4.59
CA ALA A 58 -15.43 13.47 -4.00
C ALA A 58 -14.47 12.51 -3.28
N ASP A 59 -15.01 11.52 -2.57
CA ASP A 59 -14.22 10.53 -1.85
C ASP A 59 -13.50 9.59 -2.82
N ARG A 60 -14.15 9.20 -3.90
CA ARG A 60 -13.54 8.39 -4.95
C ARG A 60 -12.37 9.11 -5.60
N LEU A 61 -12.51 10.40 -5.87
CA LEU A 61 -11.43 11.22 -6.44
C LEU A 61 -10.27 11.36 -5.44
N LEU A 62 -10.60 11.57 -4.16
CA LEU A 62 -9.58 11.66 -3.10
C LEU A 62 -8.79 10.35 -2.96
N LEU A 63 -9.50 9.22 -3.00
CA LEU A 63 -8.86 7.91 -2.92
C LEU A 63 -7.95 7.65 -4.13
N ASN A 64 -8.40 7.95 -5.34
CA ASN A 64 -7.61 7.81 -6.56
C ASN A 64 -6.36 8.69 -6.51
N ASP A 65 -6.47 9.92 -6.03
CA ASP A 65 -5.34 10.83 -5.84
C ASP A 65 -4.33 10.25 -4.84
N ALA A 66 -4.82 9.67 -3.74
CA ALA A 66 -3.97 9.04 -2.74
C ALA A 66 -3.17 7.87 -3.34
N VAL A 67 -3.81 7.02 -4.13
CA VAL A 67 -3.15 5.88 -4.80
C VAL A 67 -2.07 6.38 -5.75
N TRP A 68 -2.37 7.41 -6.53
CA TRP A 68 -1.41 8.02 -7.46
C TRP A 68 -0.20 8.62 -6.73
N LYS A 69 -0.43 9.37 -5.65
CA LYS A 69 0.66 9.94 -4.84
C LYS A 69 1.55 8.86 -4.25
N LEU A 70 0.96 7.78 -3.78
CA LEU A 70 1.70 6.64 -3.25
C LEU A 70 2.54 5.96 -4.34
N GLU A 71 1.97 5.75 -5.51
CA GLU A 71 2.71 5.20 -6.66
C GLU A 71 3.92 6.07 -7.01
N LEU A 72 3.74 7.38 -7.05
CA LEU A 72 4.84 8.31 -7.35
C LEU A 72 5.98 8.19 -6.33
N ALA A 73 5.65 8.11 -5.04
CA ALA A 73 6.65 7.96 -3.97
C ALA A 73 7.40 6.63 -4.10
N VAL A 74 6.69 5.54 -4.37
CA VAL A 74 7.29 4.21 -4.58
C VAL A 74 8.24 4.24 -5.78
N ARG A 75 7.84 4.84 -6.89
CA ARG A 75 8.71 4.96 -8.07
C ARG A 75 9.95 5.79 -7.79
N GLU A 76 9.78 6.91 -7.09
CA GLU A 76 10.89 7.82 -6.76
C GLU A 76 11.98 7.10 -5.97
N VAL A 77 11.60 6.39 -4.91
CA VAL A 77 12.55 5.83 -3.94
C VAL A 77 12.96 4.40 -4.28
N MET A 78 12.01 3.54 -4.60
CA MET A 78 12.27 2.11 -4.82
C MET A 78 12.76 1.81 -6.23
N GLN A 79 12.51 2.66 -7.19
CA GLN A 79 12.91 2.53 -8.60
C GLN A 79 12.61 1.14 -9.18
N PRO A 80 11.36 0.68 -9.09
CA PRO A 80 11.00 -0.66 -9.55
C PRO A 80 10.93 -0.73 -11.09
N LEU A 81 10.97 -1.95 -11.62
CA LEU A 81 10.70 -2.21 -13.03
C LEU A 81 9.24 -1.92 -13.37
N LYS A 82 8.33 -2.21 -12.44
CA LYS A 82 6.89 -2.02 -12.57
C LYS A 82 6.29 -1.75 -11.19
N VAL A 83 5.24 -0.97 -11.13
CA VAL A 83 4.40 -0.85 -9.93
C VAL A 83 3.10 -1.61 -10.20
N ASN A 84 2.76 -2.55 -9.33
CA ASN A 84 1.44 -3.17 -9.37
C ASN A 84 0.51 -2.44 -8.40
N VAL A 85 -0.65 -2.06 -8.93
CA VAL A 85 -1.70 -1.38 -8.16
C VAL A 85 -2.95 -2.24 -8.25
N ALA A 86 -3.47 -2.68 -7.11
CA ALA A 86 -4.62 -3.58 -7.10
C ALA A 86 -5.49 -3.38 -5.87
N SER A 87 -6.81 -3.48 -6.07
CA SER A 87 -7.79 -3.55 -5.00
C SER A 87 -8.52 -4.89 -5.13
N LEU A 88 -8.43 -5.74 -4.12
CA LEU A 88 -9.01 -7.08 -4.15
C LEU A 88 -10.18 -7.20 -3.19
N GLY A 89 -9.94 -7.42 -1.90
CA GLY A 89 -10.99 -7.49 -0.89
C GLY A 89 -11.68 -8.84 -0.79
N ASN A 90 -11.10 -9.90 -1.36
CA ASN A 90 -11.69 -11.24 -1.29
C ASN A 90 -11.63 -11.82 0.11
N VAL A 91 -10.56 -11.55 0.85
CA VAL A 91 -10.37 -12.05 2.22
C VAL A 91 -10.92 -11.03 3.22
N VAL A 92 -10.58 -9.75 3.06
CA VAL A 92 -11.06 -8.66 3.92
C VAL A 92 -11.85 -7.69 3.04
N PRO A 93 -13.20 -7.74 3.08
CA PRO A 93 -14.05 -6.91 2.22
C PRO A 93 -14.19 -5.49 2.78
N HIS A 94 -13.07 -4.81 2.92
CA HIS A 94 -12.94 -3.43 3.36
C HIS A 94 -12.04 -2.72 2.36
N LEU A 95 -12.53 -1.68 1.73
CA LEU A 95 -11.86 -1.01 0.60
C LEU A 95 -10.43 -0.59 0.95
N HIS A 96 -9.49 -1.15 0.21
CA HIS A 96 -8.07 -0.82 0.31
C HIS A 96 -7.37 -1.11 -1.02
N TRP A 97 -6.26 -0.40 -1.25
CA TRP A 97 -5.45 -0.56 -2.44
C TRP A 97 -4.04 -1.00 -2.05
N HIS A 98 -3.51 -1.97 -2.81
CA HIS A 98 -2.10 -2.38 -2.72
C HIS A 98 -1.30 -1.62 -3.75
N VAL A 99 -0.13 -1.11 -3.35
CA VAL A 99 0.85 -0.50 -4.26
C VAL A 99 2.18 -1.20 -4.02
N ILE A 100 2.65 -1.93 -5.01
CA ILE A 100 3.72 -2.92 -4.84
C ILE A 100 4.83 -2.66 -5.85
N PRO A 101 6.06 -2.36 -5.40
CA PRO A 101 7.20 -2.29 -6.31
C PRO A 101 7.56 -3.69 -6.80
N ARG A 102 7.66 -3.86 -8.12
CA ARG A 102 7.97 -5.13 -8.74
C ARG A 102 9.31 -5.06 -9.46
N TYR A 103 10.07 -6.15 -9.35
CA TYR A 103 11.40 -6.29 -9.94
C TYR A 103 11.50 -7.62 -10.65
N ALA A 104 12.34 -7.69 -11.71
CA ALA A 104 12.52 -8.93 -12.46
C ALA A 104 13.03 -10.09 -11.60
N ASP A 105 13.74 -9.78 -10.50
CA ASP A 105 14.30 -10.75 -9.57
C ASP A 105 13.42 -11.00 -8.33
N ASP A 106 12.23 -10.40 -8.25
CA ASP A 106 11.35 -10.64 -7.11
C ASP A 106 10.79 -12.07 -7.11
N ALA A 107 10.27 -12.49 -5.96
CA ALA A 107 9.88 -13.88 -5.74
C ALA A 107 8.82 -14.41 -6.71
N HIS A 108 7.99 -13.55 -7.31
CA HIS A 108 6.84 -13.97 -8.12
C HIS A 108 6.88 -13.49 -9.57
N PHE A 109 7.75 -12.54 -9.92
CA PHE A 109 7.75 -11.94 -11.25
C PHE A 109 7.85 -12.98 -12.36
N PRO A 110 7.06 -12.92 -13.47
CA PRO A 110 6.12 -11.83 -13.84
C PRO A 110 4.70 -12.02 -13.28
N ALA A 111 4.45 -13.04 -12.45
CA ALA A 111 3.16 -13.30 -11.85
C ALA A 111 2.85 -12.29 -10.72
N PRO A 112 1.57 -12.15 -10.33
CA PRO A 112 1.20 -11.34 -9.16
C PRO A 112 1.81 -11.90 -7.88
N VAL A 113 1.95 -11.05 -6.87
CA VAL A 113 2.53 -11.45 -5.57
C VAL A 113 1.71 -12.50 -4.84
N TRP A 114 0.45 -12.71 -5.22
CA TRP A 114 -0.45 -13.71 -4.64
C TRP A 114 -0.37 -15.07 -5.33
N ALA A 115 0.42 -15.19 -6.39
CA ALA A 115 0.64 -16.46 -7.09
C ALA A 115 1.71 -17.29 -6.38
N GLN A 116 1.99 -18.47 -6.92
CA GLN A 116 3.07 -19.30 -6.43
C GLN A 116 4.42 -18.64 -6.73
N ALA A 117 5.34 -18.69 -5.77
CA ALA A 117 6.68 -18.15 -5.91
C ALA A 117 7.45 -18.83 -7.06
N GLN A 118 8.16 -18.04 -7.85
CA GLN A 118 8.97 -18.48 -8.99
C GLN A 118 10.44 -18.66 -8.61
N ARG A 119 10.93 -17.93 -7.61
CA ARG A 119 12.34 -17.88 -7.21
C ARG A 119 12.49 -17.32 -5.80
N THR A 120 13.70 -17.42 -5.30
CA THR A 120 14.11 -16.74 -4.08
C THR A 120 15.00 -15.57 -4.47
N THR A 121 14.65 -14.36 -4.04
CA THR A 121 15.49 -13.19 -4.28
C THR A 121 16.72 -13.23 -3.37
N ASP A 122 17.86 -12.82 -3.89
CA ASP A 122 19.11 -12.73 -3.12
C ASP A 122 18.90 -11.84 -1.90
N GLU A 123 19.29 -12.31 -0.72
CA GLU A 123 19.14 -11.59 0.54
C GLU A 123 19.89 -10.25 0.54
N ALA A 124 21.04 -10.17 -0.12
CA ALA A 124 21.76 -8.91 -0.24
C ALA A 124 20.96 -7.84 -1.00
N VAL A 125 20.21 -8.26 -2.02
CA VAL A 125 19.33 -7.39 -2.80
C VAL A 125 18.16 -6.92 -1.93
N LEU A 126 17.53 -7.85 -1.20
CA LEU A 126 16.42 -7.50 -0.29
C LEU A 126 16.88 -6.55 0.82
N ALA A 127 18.06 -6.80 1.40
CA ALA A 127 18.63 -5.93 2.42
C ALA A 127 18.87 -4.50 1.90
N ALA A 128 19.37 -4.38 0.67
CA ALA A 128 19.54 -3.07 0.04
C ALA A 128 18.20 -2.35 -0.18
N ARG A 129 17.19 -3.07 -0.58
CA ARG A 129 15.83 -2.50 -0.75
C ARG A 129 15.23 -2.10 0.60
N ARG A 130 15.40 -2.90 1.65
CA ARG A 130 14.92 -2.54 3.00
C ARG A 130 15.54 -1.24 3.52
N LYS A 131 16.80 -0.97 3.20
CA LYS A 131 17.46 0.29 3.60
C LYS A 131 16.81 1.52 2.97
N LEU A 132 16.08 1.37 1.88
CA LEU A 132 15.38 2.47 1.23
C LEU A 132 14.03 2.79 1.90
N VAL A 133 13.49 1.88 2.71
CA VAL A 133 12.14 2.03 3.28
C VAL A 133 11.99 3.29 4.13
N PRO A 134 12.94 3.69 4.99
CA PRO A 134 12.83 4.97 5.70
C PRO A 134 12.74 6.18 4.77
N LYS A 135 13.47 6.18 3.66
CA LYS A 135 13.39 7.25 2.65
C LYS A 135 12.03 7.23 1.94
N LEU A 136 11.48 6.04 1.71
CA LEU A 136 10.15 5.90 1.14
C LEU A 136 9.11 6.50 2.08
N ALA A 137 9.18 6.23 3.37
CA ALA A 137 8.28 6.82 4.37
C ALA A 137 8.33 8.36 4.33
N GLU A 138 9.53 8.95 4.24
CA GLU A 138 9.70 10.40 4.11
C GLU A 138 9.10 10.94 2.81
N ALA A 139 9.31 10.25 1.69
CA ALA A 139 8.77 10.65 0.39
C ALA A 139 7.24 10.60 0.38
N ILE A 140 6.66 9.57 0.99
CA ILE A 140 5.20 9.45 1.14
C ILE A 140 4.69 10.63 1.97
N ALA A 141 5.25 10.87 3.14
CA ALA A 141 4.82 11.96 4.03
C ALA A 141 4.88 13.31 3.31
N ARG A 142 5.94 13.57 2.56
CA ARG A 142 6.10 14.81 1.80
C ARG A 142 5.02 14.99 0.74
N ARG A 143 4.71 13.94 -0.02
CA ARG A 143 3.71 14.00 -1.10
C ARG A 143 2.29 14.19 -0.56
N PHE A 144 2.00 13.62 0.59
CA PHE A 144 0.68 13.74 1.22
C PHE A 144 0.53 15.03 2.02
N ALA A 145 1.60 15.69 2.40
CA ALA A 145 1.56 17.00 3.03
C ALA A 145 1.19 18.12 2.06
N SER A 146 1.48 17.94 0.76
CA SER A 146 1.17 18.91 -0.30
C SER A 146 -0.24 18.68 -0.82
N ARG A 147 -1.16 19.51 -0.40
CA ARG A 147 -2.54 19.50 -0.91
C ARG A 147 -2.81 20.71 -1.79
#